data_31c53fb26aed6828127c2b5550f6ae01
#
_entry.id   31c53fb26aed6828127c2b5550f6ae01
#
_cell.length_a   1.000
_cell.length_b   1.000
_cell.length_c   1.000
_cell.angle_alpha   90.00
_cell.angle_beta   90.00
_cell.angle_gamma   90.00
#
_symmetry.space_group_name_H-M   'P 1'
#
loop_
_entity.id
_entity.type
_entity.pdbx_description
1 polymer ?
#
loop_
_entity_poly.entity_id
_entity_poly.type
_entity_poly.pdbx_seq_one_letter_code
_entity_poly.pdbx_strand_id
1 'polypeptide(L)'
;MTRVGVIGAGAAAAASVFRLSAAGAETDVTVFEKSGGLCGRAATRRHGPLTYDYGANYVKSDDDRVTRLLTERLDDEGLVDVTEPIYTFGADGEVTPGREPDGHKWSYETGLTQIAKRLFARTDATVHRRTRVETISRDGDAWRLTDTDGETHGPFDVLLVNPPAPQTAALWDDADWDHPLSARLAETVSA
;
A
#
# COMPACT_ATOMS: atom_id res chain seq x y z
N MET A 1 -10.18 -21.52 -8.36
CA MET A 1 -9.84 -20.40 -7.47
C MET A 1 -8.41 -19.98 -7.78
N THR A 2 -8.18 -18.73 -8.15
CA THR A 2 -6.86 -18.20 -8.53
C THR A 2 -6.09 -17.79 -7.28
N ARG A 3 -4.88 -18.32 -7.10
CA ARG A 3 -4.00 -17.96 -5.96
C ARG A 3 -3.20 -16.71 -6.31
N VAL A 4 -3.34 -15.67 -5.51
CA VAL A 4 -2.69 -14.38 -5.74
C VAL A 4 -1.72 -14.08 -4.61
N GLY A 5 -0.43 -13.97 -4.94
CA GLY A 5 0.58 -13.47 -4.03
C GLY A 5 0.73 -11.96 -4.17
N VAL A 6 0.75 -11.24 -3.05
CA VAL A 6 0.92 -9.78 -3.03
C VAL A 6 2.15 -9.40 -2.21
N ILE A 7 3.09 -8.71 -2.80
CA ILE A 7 4.29 -8.22 -2.11
C ILE A 7 4.12 -6.75 -1.74
N GLY A 8 4.09 -6.48 -0.44
CA GLY A 8 3.85 -5.17 0.15
C GLY A 8 2.37 -4.91 0.47
N ALA A 9 2.08 -4.44 1.68
CA ALA A 9 0.74 -4.08 2.16
C ALA A 9 0.54 -2.56 2.23
N GLY A 10 1.01 -1.84 1.20
CA GLY A 10 0.77 -0.41 1.04
C GLY A 10 -0.69 -0.10 0.69
N ALA A 11 -1.05 1.19 0.68
CA ALA A 11 -2.42 1.63 0.37
C ALA A 11 -2.91 1.12 -1.00
N ALA A 12 -2.04 1.12 -2.02
CA ALA A 12 -2.39 0.63 -3.35
C ALA A 12 -2.64 -0.89 -3.38
N ALA A 13 -1.82 -1.69 -2.67
CA ALA A 13 -2.06 -3.12 -2.54
C ALA A 13 -3.38 -3.40 -1.82
N ALA A 14 -3.65 -2.70 -0.71
CA ALA A 14 -4.90 -2.84 0.03
C ALA A 14 -6.13 -2.52 -0.84
N ALA A 15 -6.06 -1.44 -1.63
CA ALA A 15 -7.11 -1.07 -2.58
C ALA A 15 -7.30 -2.11 -3.70
N SER A 16 -6.21 -2.67 -4.21
CA SER A 16 -6.24 -3.71 -5.25
C SER A 16 -6.90 -4.99 -4.73
N VAL A 17 -6.51 -5.46 -3.55
CA VAL A 17 -7.08 -6.66 -2.91
C VAL A 17 -8.57 -6.44 -2.62
N PHE A 18 -8.93 -5.28 -2.06
CA PHE A 18 -10.34 -4.91 -1.86
C PHE A 18 -11.15 -4.92 -3.17
N ARG A 19 -10.58 -4.42 -4.26
CA ARG A 19 -11.25 -4.43 -5.57
C ARG A 19 -11.41 -5.83 -6.14
N LEU A 20 -10.43 -6.71 -5.98
CA LEU A 20 -10.53 -8.12 -6.38
C LEU A 20 -11.67 -8.82 -5.62
N SER A 21 -11.70 -8.68 -4.30
CA SER A 21 -12.77 -9.23 -3.46
C SER A 21 -14.14 -8.66 -3.83
N ALA A 22 -14.26 -7.34 -3.99
CA ALA A 22 -15.52 -6.69 -4.35
C ALA A 22 -16.02 -7.01 -5.77
N ALA A 23 -15.16 -7.49 -6.66
CA ALA A 23 -15.53 -7.95 -8.00
C ALA A 23 -16.10 -9.37 -8.01
N GLY A 24 -16.14 -10.05 -6.87
CA GLY A 24 -16.59 -11.43 -6.77
C GLY A 24 -15.65 -12.43 -7.44
N ALA A 25 -14.39 -12.07 -7.62
CA ALA A 25 -13.38 -12.95 -8.17
C ALA A 25 -13.11 -14.10 -7.17
N GLU A 26 -13.17 -15.34 -7.62
CA GLU A 26 -12.77 -16.50 -6.82
C GLU A 26 -11.25 -16.55 -6.68
N THR A 27 -10.72 -15.74 -5.77
CA THR A 27 -9.30 -15.62 -5.52
C THR A 27 -8.96 -15.99 -4.08
N ASP A 28 -7.83 -16.66 -3.89
CA ASP A 28 -7.15 -16.84 -2.62
C ASP A 28 -5.97 -15.90 -2.58
N VAL A 29 -6.04 -14.87 -1.72
CA VAL A 29 -5.07 -13.77 -1.69
C VAL A 29 -4.20 -13.86 -0.44
N THR A 30 -2.89 -13.96 -0.65
CA THR A 30 -1.91 -13.90 0.43
C THR A 30 -1.01 -12.69 0.24
N VAL A 31 -0.90 -11.85 1.27
CA VAL A 31 -0.14 -10.60 1.27
C VAL A 31 1.07 -10.71 2.20
N PHE A 32 2.24 -10.31 1.73
CA PHE A 32 3.50 -10.32 2.48
C PHE A 32 3.99 -8.90 2.70
N GLU A 33 4.08 -8.46 3.95
CA GLU A 33 4.53 -7.13 4.34
C GLU A 33 5.77 -7.21 5.25
N LYS A 34 6.85 -6.56 4.82
CA LYS A 34 8.12 -6.55 5.55
C LYS A 34 8.04 -5.87 6.91
N SER A 35 7.15 -4.90 7.07
CA SER A 35 7.00 -4.14 8.31
C SER A 35 5.94 -4.72 9.24
N GLY A 36 5.93 -4.26 10.49
CA GLY A 36 4.83 -4.56 11.41
C GLY A 36 3.56 -3.74 11.17
N GLY A 37 3.65 -2.69 10.32
CA GLY A 37 2.56 -1.79 9.99
C GLY A 37 2.01 -2.03 8.58
N LEU A 38 0.89 -1.38 8.27
CA LEU A 38 0.26 -1.38 6.97
C LEU A 38 0.31 0.03 6.36
N CYS A 39 -0.15 0.17 5.13
CA CYS A 39 -0.29 1.44 4.40
C CYS A 39 0.99 2.01 3.78
N GLY A 40 2.15 1.40 4.01
CA GLY A 40 3.42 1.78 3.36
C GLY A 40 3.81 3.24 3.60
N ARG A 41 3.92 4.06 2.54
CA ARG A 41 4.28 5.49 2.62
C ARG A 41 3.20 6.38 3.24
N ALA A 42 2.00 5.88 3.44
CA ALA A 42 0.92 6.53 4.19
C ALA A 42 0.75 5.92 5.60
N ALA A 43 1.80 5.27 6.13
CA ALA A 43 1.75 4.65 7.43
C ALA A 43 1.87 5.67 8.55
N THR A 44 0.98 5.54 9.53
CA THR A 44 0.97 6.32 10.77
C THR A 44 2.02 5.82 11.75
N ARG A 45 2.69 6.72 12.42
CA ARG A 45 3.63 6.45 13.51
C ARG A 45 3.01 6.78 14.87
N ARG A 46 3.46 6.04 15.88
CA ARG A 46 3.14 6.30 17.28
C ARG A 46 4.43 6.40 18.08
N HIS A 47 4.52 7.44 18.89
CA HIS A 47 5.64 7.63 19.81
C HIS A 47 5.11 8.16 21.15
N GLY A 48 5.10 7.31 22.17
CA GLY A 48 4.43 7.63 23.44
C GLY A 48 2.95 7.98 23.19
N PRO A 49 2.47 9.14 23.67
CA PRO A 49 1.08 9.58 23.46
C PRO A 49 0.82 10.15 22.06
N LEU A 50 1.86 10.38 21.25
CA LEU A 50 1.75 11.06 19.96
C LEU A 50 1.41 10.06 18.86
N THR A 51 0.44 10.44 18.02
CA THR A 51 0.10 9.76 16.76
C THR A 51 0.26 10.77 15.63
N TYR A 52 1.00 10.42 14.59
CA TYR A 52 1.24 11.30 13.45
C TYR A 52 1.52 10.54 12.17
N ASP A 53 1.13 11.12 11.06
CA ASP A 53 1.45 10.66 9.72
C ASP A 53 2.72 11.38 9.25
N TYR A 54 3.79 10.63 8.98
CA TYR A 54 5.10 11.22 8.63
C TYR A 54 5.37 11.21 7.11
N GLY A 55 4.52 10.52 6.36
CA GLY A 55 4.55 10.50 4.89
C GLY A 55 3.36 11.28 4.32
N ALA A 56 2.48 10.59 3.59
CA ALA A 56 1.19 11.17 3.24
C ALA A 56 0.35 11.37 4.50
N ASN A 57 -0.32 12.50 4.61
CA ASN A 57 -1.10 12.90 5.79
C ASN A 57 -2.59 13.14 5.49
N TYR A 58 -3.00 13.07 4.24
CA TYR A 58 -4.39 13.07 3.81
C TYR A 58 -4.55 12.39 2.46
N VAL A 59 -5.78 12.03 2.11
CA VAL A 59 -6.19 11.63 0.76
C VAL A 59 -6.97 12.76 0.12
N LYS A 60 -6.51 13.20 -1.03
CA LYS A 60 -7.23 14.14 -1.90
C LYS A 60 -7.43 13.49 -3.26
N SER A 61 -8.61 13.62 -3.82
CA SER A 61 -8.91 13.13 -5.16
C SER A 61 -10.09 13.90 -5.74
N ASP A 62 -9.99 14.23 -7.01
CA ASP A 62 -11.10 14.78 -7.79
C ASP A 62 -12.04 13.65 -8.32
N ASP A 63 -11.72 12.40 -8.02
CA ASP A 63 -12.53 11.24 -8.39
C ASP A 63 -13.51 10.91 -7.26
N ASP A 64 -14.79 11.12 -7.51
CA ASP A 64 -15.89 10.81 -6.58
C ASP A 64 -15.89 9.37 -6.06
N ARG A 65 -15.29 8.43 -6.81
CA ARG A 65 -15.16 7.05 -6.35
C ARG A 65 -14.28 6.93 -5.11
N VAL A 66 -13.27 7.78 -4.98
CA VAL A 66 -12.39 7.81 -3.80
C VAL A 66 -13.13 8.38 -2.60
N THR A 67 -13.84 9.49 -2.77
CA THR A 67 -14.68 10.08 -1.71
C THR A 67 -15.73 9.08 -1.24
N ARG A 68 -16.50 8.48 -2.15
CA ARG A 68 -17.50 7.46 -1.80
C ARG A 68 -16.90 6.21 -1.17
N LEU A 69 -15.69 5.83 -1.54
CA LEU A 69 -15.01 4.72 -0.88
C LEU A 69 -14.80 5.01 0.59
N LEU A 70 -14.32 6.20 0.94
CA LEU A 70 -14.00 6.59 2.31
C LEU A 70 -15.25 6.88 3.16
N THR A 71 -16.27 7.51 2.57
CA THR A 71 -17.46 8.00 3.30
C THR A 71 -18.64 7.03 3.31
N GLU A 72 -18.71 6.08 2.37
CA GLU A 72 -19.89 5.21 2.21
C GLU A 72 -19.57 3.72 2.26
N ARG A 73 -18.35 3.32 1.89
CA ARG A 73 -18.02 1.91 1.71
C ARG A 73 -17.07 1.35 2.76
N LEU A 74 -16.23 2.17 3.33
CA LEU A 74 -15.41 1.82 4.49
C LEU A 74 -16.13 2.26 5.77
N ASP A 75 -15.64 1.76 6.88
CA ASP A 75 -16.02 2.28 8.18
C ASP A 75 -15.49 3.71 8.30
N ASP A 76 -16.36 4.67 8.62
CA ASP A 76 -16.06 6.11 8.69
C ASP A 76 -15.79 6.59 10.13
N GLU A 77 -15.76 5.72 11.12
CA GLU A 77 -15.43 6.08 12.50
C GLU A 77 -14.09 6.83 12.56
N GLY A 78 -14.10 8.06 13.04
CA GLY A 78 -12.95 8.95 13.11
C GLY A 78 -12.42 9.42 11.75
N LEU A 79 -13.22 9.33 10.67
CA LEU A 79 -12.91 9.96 9.39
C LEU A 79 -13.06 11.49 9.56
N VAL A 80 -12.04 12.22 9.12
CA VAL A 80 -11.97 13.67 9.22
C VAL A 80 -11.79 14.28 7.84
N ASP A 81 -12.60 15.28 7.51
CA ASP A 81 -12.32 16.17 6.39
C ASP A 81 -11.49 17.35 6.88
N VAL A 82 -10.25 17.47 6.42
CA VAL A 82 -9.34 18.54 6.82
C VAL A 82 -9.72 19.80 6.07
N THR A 83 -10.61 20.60 6.68
CA THR A 83 -11.12 21.87 6.15
C THR A 83 -10.45 23.09 6.77
N GLU A 84 -9.74 22.90 7.89
CA GLU A 84 -9.02 23.96 8.59
C GLU A 84 -7.86 24.50 7.74
N PRO A 85 -7.47 25.77 7.92
CA PRO A 85 -6.35 26.37 7.23
C PRO A 85 -5.06 25.57 7.44
N ILE A 86 -4.34 25.33 6.35
CA ILE A 86 -3.04 24.69 6.39
C ILE A 86 -1.99 25.79 6.51
N TYR A 87 -1.09 25.63 7.49
CA TYR A 87 0.03 26.54 7.69
C TYR A 87 1.32 25.90 7.17
N THR A 88 2.19 26.73 6.63
CA THR A 88 3.55 26.34 6.25
C THR A 88 4.55 27.07 7.12
N PHE A 89 5.70 26.45 7.37
CA PHE A 89 6.81 27.13 8.05
C PHE A 89 8.05 27.09 7.18
N GLY A 90 8.77 28.22 7.14
CA GLY A 90 10.02 28.37 6.43
C GLY A 90 11.22 27.87 7.22
N ALA A 91 12.40 27.87 6.58
CA ALA A 91 13.67 27.50 7.22
C ALA A 91 14.06 28.45 8.37
N ASP A 92 13.50 29.65 8.39
CA ASP A 92 13.61 30.67 9.45
C ASP A 92 12.68 30.41 10.64
N GLY A 93 11.79 29.41 10.53
CA GLY A 93 10.81 29.06 11.56
C GLY A 93 9.55 29.94 11.54
N GLU A 94 9.43 30.85 10.56
CA GLU A 94 8.23 31.68 10.44
C GLU A 94 7.05 30.82 9.95
N VAL A 95 5.89 30.94 10.64
CA VAL A 95 4.64 30.23 10.30
C VAL A 95 3.74 31.15 9.49
N THR A 96 3.43 30.76 8.27
CA THR A 96 2.59 31.53 7.36
C THR A 96 1.38 30.72 6.92
N PRO A 97 0.23 31.37 6.62
CA PRO A 97 -0.90 30.68 6.02
C PRO A 97 -0.51 30.01 4.70
N GLY A 98 -0.88 28.74 4.54
CA GLY A 98 -0.76 28.02 3.28
C GLY A 98 -1.90 28.35 2.33
N ARG A 99 -2.12 27.47 1.35
CA ARG A 99 -3.23 27.65 0.41
C ARG A 99 -4.56 27.42 1.10
N GLU A 100 -5.58 28.14 0.64
CA GLU A 100 -6.98 27.85 0.96
C GLU A 100 -7.29 26.39 0.60
N PRO A 101 -8.12 25.70 1.43
CA PRO A 101 -8.57 24.36 1.12
C PRO A 101 -9.34 24.33 -0.20
N ASP A 102 -8.88 23.52 -1.15
CA ASP A 102 -9.45 23.36 -2.49
C ASP A 102 -10.06 21.96 -2.65
N GLY A 103 -11.18 21.68 -2.00
CA GLY A 103 -11.85 20.38 -1.97
C GLY A 103 -11.53 19.56 -0.73
N HIS A 104 -12.12 18.36 -0.67
CA HIS A 104 -12.01 17.46 0.47
C HIS A 104 -10.59 16.92 0.65
N LYS A 105 -10.12 16.86 1.88
CA LYS A 105 -8.85 16.26 2.31
C LYS A 105 -9.13 15.29 3.45
N TRP A 106 -9.30 14.03 3.11
CA TRP A 106 -9.68 13.01 4.06
C TRP A 106 -8.50 12.48 4.85
N SER A 107 -8.65 12.41 6.15
CA SER A 107 -7.73 11.73 7.06
C SER A 107 -8.53 10.96 8.12
N TYR A 108 -7.83 10.32 9.06
CA TYR A 108 -8.45 9.70 10.23
C TYR A 108 -7.80 10.23 11.49
N GLU A 109 -8.57 10.43 12.55
CA GLU A 109 -8.07 10.86 13.88
C GLU A 109 -6.92 9.99 14.37
N THR A 110 -6.97 8.71 14.06
CA THR A 110 -5.93 7.73 14.44
C THR A 110 -4.91 7.47 13.33
N GLY A 111 -4.91 8.31 12.29
CA GLY A 111 -3.94 8.38 11.20
C GLY A 111 -4.30 7.54 9.98
N LEU A 112 -3.64 7.83 8.86
CA LEU A 112 -3.94 7.27 7.53
C LEU A 112 -3.78 5.75 7.40
N THR A 113 -3.04 5.09 8.31
CA THR A 113 -2.97 3.62 8.34
C THR A 113 -4.35 2.97 8.40
N GLN A 114 -5.38 3.68 8.89
CA GLN A 114 -6.75 3.17 8.95
C GLN A 114 -7.29 2.80 7.57
N ILE A 115 -6.90 3.50 6.51
CA ILE A 115 -7.33 3.18 5.14
C ILE A 115 -6.97 1.73 4.78
N ALA A 116 -5.71 1.37 4.90
CA ALA A 116 -5.28 0.00 4.56
C ALA A 116 -5.90 -1.04 5.50
N LYS A 117 -6.02 -0.74 6.80
CA LYS A 117 -6.66 -1.65 7.76
C LYS A 117 -8.12 -1.93 7.39
N ARG A 118 -8.88 -0.90 7.06
CA ARG A 118 -10.30 -1.01 6.73
C ARG A 118 -10.52 -1.67 5.37
N LEU A 119 -9.66 -1.40 4.40
CA LEU A 119 -9.68 -2.10 3.11
C LEU A 119 -9.45 -3.60 3.29
N PHE A 120 -8.40 -4.01 4.00
CA PHE A 120 -8.13 -5.43 4.26
C PHE A 120 -9.20 -6.09 5.12
N ALA A 121 -9.77 -5.40 6.10
CA ALA A 121 -10.86 -5.93 6.94
C ALA A 121 -12.15 -6.27 6.17
N ARG A 122 -12.28 -5.78 4.92
CA ARG A 122 -13.39 -6.08 4.02
C ARG A 122 -13.07 -7.17 3.02
N THR A 123 -12.00 -7.92 3.25
CA THR A 123 -11.52 -9.01 2.37
C THR A 123 -11.17 -10.25 3.19
N ASP A 124 -11.13 -11.39 2.56
CA ASP A 124 -10.68 -12.65 3.16
C ASP A 124 -9.17 -12.89 2.95
N ALA A 125 -8.42 -11.86 2.58
CA ALA A 125 -6.99 -11.98 2.33
C ALA A 125 -6.20 -12.28 3.60
N THR A 126 -5.30 -13.24 3.51
CA THR A 126 -4.32 -13.52 4.58
C THR A 126 -3.16 -12.54 4.50
N VAL A 127 -2.87 -11.81 5.58
CA VAL A 127 -1.80 -10.80 5.62
C VAL A 127 -0.70 -11.19 6.60
N HIS A 128 0.44 -11.59 6.06
CA HIS A 128 1.67 -11.87 6.80
C HIS A 128 2.46 -10.57 6.97
N ARG A 129 2.57 -10.08 8.21
CA ARG A 129 3.39 -8.92 8.56
C ARG A 129 4.74 -9.37 9.12
N ARG A 130 5.77 -8.52 8.99
CA ARG A 130 7.16 -8.81 9.33
C ARG A 130 7.73 -9.97 8.50
N THR A 131 7.18 -10.15 7.31
CA THR A 131 7.59 -11.15 6.34
C THR A 131 8.11 -10.42 5.11
N ARG A 132 9.42 -10.33 4.99
CA ARG A 132 10.07 -9.66 3.88
C ARG A 132 10.38 -10.66 2.79
N VAL A 133 9.71 -10.54 1.66
CA VAL A 133 10.08 -11.29 0.46
C VAL A 133 11.45 -10.81 -0.03
N GLU A 134 12.36 -11.73 -0.22
CA GLU A 134 13.72 -11.50 -0.69
C GLU A 134 13.87 -11.89 -2.16
N THR A 135 13.31 -13.03 -2.57
CA THR A 135 13.39 -13.50 -3.95
C THR A 135 12.03 -13.94 -4.50
N ILE A 136 11.91 -13.81 -5.81
CA ILE A 136 10.81 -14.32 -6.61
C ILE A 136 11.39 -15.38 -7.56
N SER A 137 10.74 -16.50 -7.70
CA SER A 137 11.12 -17.51 -8.67
C SER A 137 9.90 -18.04 -9.43
N ARG A 138 10.15 -18.59 -10.61
CA ARG A 138 9.13 -19.21 -11.42
C ARG A 138 9.35 -20.72 -11.49
N ASP A 139 8.28 -21.48 -11.25
CA ASP A 139 8.27 -22.94 -11.31
C ASP A 139 7.13 -23.35 -12.26
N GLY A 140 7.46 -23.58 -13.52
CA GLY A 140 6.50 -23.74 -14.60
C GLY A 140 5.68 -22.47 -14.81
N ASP A 141 4.36 -22.57 -14.68
CA ASP A 141 3.45 -21.43 -14.80
C ASP A 141 3.13 -20.74 -13.47
N ALA A 142 3.69 -21.25 -12.36
CA ALA A 142 3.45 -20.73 -11.03
C ALA A 142 4.62 -19.89 -10.50
N TRP A 143 4.31 -18.99 -9.56
CA TRP A 143 5.26 -18.17 -8.86
C TRP A 143 5.49 -18.67 -7.44
N ARG A 144 6.73 -18.57 -6.98
CA ARG A 144 7.12 -18.81 -5.59
C ARG A 144 7.83 -17.59 -5.04
N LEU A 145 7.63 -17.33 -3.76
CA LEU A 145 8.28 -16.25 -3.03
C LEU A 145 9.12 -16.88 -1.93
N THR A 146 10.36 -16.45 -1.76
CA THR A 146 11.17 -16.81 -0.60
C THR A 146 11.38 -15.57 0.26
N ASP A 147 11.17 -15.69 1.55
CA ASP A 147 11.38 -14.60 2.49
C ASP A 147 12.80 -14.62 3.10
N THR A 148 13.11 -13.59 3.89
CA THR A 148 14.42 -13.46 4.55
C THR A 148 14.72 -14.54 5.60
N ASP A 149 13.72 -15.29 6.03
CA ASP A 149 13.88 -16.43 6.95
C ASP A 149 14.13 -17.73 6.18
N GLY A 150 14.10 -17.68 4.84
CA GLY A 150 14.29 -18.81 3.94
C GLY A 150 13.02 -19.64 3.73
N GLU A 151 11.87 -19.18 4.22
CA GLU A 151 10.61 -19.86 4.00
C GLU A 151 10.09 -19.59 2.58
N THR A 152 9.61 -20.65 1.91
CA THR A 152 9.07 -20.56 0.56
C THR A 152 7.55 -20.60 0.60
N HIS A 153 6.94 -19.59 -0.01
CA HIS A 153 5.49 -19.39 -0.07
C HIS A 153 4.95 -19.58 -1.49
N GLY A 154 3.74 -20.06 -1.61
CA GLY A 154 3.08 -20.36 -2.89
C GLY A 154 2.78 -21.84 -3.06
N PRO A 155 2.53 -22.32 -4.27
CA PRO A 155 2.63 -21.62 -5.56
C PRO A 155 1.50 -20.61 -5.77
N PHE A 156 1.79 -19.50 -6.45
CA PHE A 156 0.82 -18.48 -6.85
C PHE A 156 0.63 -18.46 -8.36
N ASP A 157 -0.59 -18.25 -8.82
CA ASP A 157 -0.93 -18.14 -10.24
C ASP A 157 -0.65 -16.72 -10.76
N VAL A 158 -0.76 -15.72 -9.87
CA VAL A 158 -0.54 -14.29 -10.15
C VAL A 158 0.25 -13.64 -9.02
N LEU A 159 1.16 -12.73 -9.37
CA LEU A 159 1.82 -11.84 -8.40
C LEU A 159 1.39 -10.38 -8.62
N LEU A 160 1.09 -9.70 -7.52
CA LEU A 160 0.98 -8.25 -7.43
C LEU A 160 2.19 -7.71 -6.67
N VAL A 161 3.12 -7.06 -7.37
CA VAL A 161 4.35 -6.53 -6.78
C VAL A 161 4.18 -5.03 -6.53
N ASN A 162 4.11 -4.62 -5.26
CA ASN A 162 3.76 -3.26 -4.84
C ASN A 162 4.83 -2.52 -4.00
N PRO A 163 6.08 -2.96 -3.88
CA PRO A 163 7.14 -2.12 -3.34
C PRO A 163 7.43 -0.91 -4.25
N PRO A 164 8.13 0.13 -3.77
CA PRO A 164 8.66 1.19 -4.62
C PRO A 164 9.50 0.64 -5.78
N ALA A 165 9.53 1.37 -6.90
CA ALA A 165 10.15 0.92 -8.15
C ALA A 165 11.58 0.35 -8.00
N PRO A 166 12.52 0.96 -7.22
CA PRO A 166 13.84 0.38 -7.02
C PRO A 166 13.82 -1.01 -6.37
N GLN A 167 12.95 -1.19 -5.37
CA GLN A 167 12.82 -2.49 -4.68
C GLN A 167 12.14 -3.53 -5.58
N THR A 168 11.18 -3.09 -6.40
CA THR A 168 10.53 -3.96 -7.38
C THR A 168 11.53 -4.40 -8.45
N ALA A 169 12.37 -3.51 -8.96
CA ALA A 169 13.40 -3.86 -9.93
C ALA A 169 14.38 -4.89 -9.35
N ALA A 170 14.88 -4.67 -8.13
CA ALA A 170 15.78 -5.63 -7.47
C ALA A 170 15.17 -7.03 -7.33
N LEU A 171 13.89 -7.13 -6.95
CA LEU A 171 13.19 -8.43 -6.88
C LEU A 171 13.09 -9.11 -8.24
N TRP A 172 12.98 -8.36 -9.33
CA TRP A 172 12.91 -8.91 -10.68
C TRP A 172 14.28 -9.28 -11.25
N ASP A 173 15.34 -8.55 -10.90
CA ASP A 173 16.71 -8.87 -11.33
C ASP A 173 17.15 -10.22 -10.74
N ASP A 174 16.72 -10.55 -9.53
CA ASP A 174 17.01 -11.81 -8.86
C ASP A 174 16.08 -12.97 -9.30
N ALA A 175 15.03 -12.68 -10.06
CA ALA A 175 13.99 -13.66 -10.39
C ALA A 175 14.35 -14.66 -11.48
N ASP A 176 15.52 -14.53 -12.14
CA ASP A 176 15.94 -15.31 -13.31
C ASP A 176 14.83 -15.45 -14.38
N TRP A 177 14.11 -14.34 -14.59
CA TRP A 177 12.99 -14.26 -15.51
C TRP A 177 13.31 -13.33 -16.67
N ASP A 178 13.70 -13.91 -17.79
CA ASP A 178 13.99 -13.16 -19.02
C ASP A 178 12.68 -12.66 -19.66
N HIS A 179 12.34 -11.41 -19.34
CA HIS A 179 11.15 -10.76 -19.88
C HIS A 179 11.38 -9.25 -20.10
N PRO A 180 10.84 -8.67 -21.18
CA PRO A 180 11.02 -7.24 -21.50
C PRO A 180 10.61 -6.26 -20.40
N LEU A 181 9.76 -6.69 -19.45
CA LEU A 181 9.37 -5.91 -18.28
C LEU A 181 10.55 -5.62 -17.34
N SER A 182 11.50 -6.53 -17.18
CA SER A 182 12.70 -6.34 -16.35
C SER A 182 13.52 -5.15 -16.83
N ALA A 183 13.80 -5.09 -18.14
CA ALA A 183 14.52 -3.98 -18.75
C ALA A 183 13.76 -2.65 -18.59
N ARG A 184 12.44 -2.64 -18.79
CA ARG A 184 11.61 -1.43 -18.63
C ARG A 184 11.56 -0.93 -17.17
N LEU A 185 11.57 -1.83 -16.20
CA LEU A 185 11.64 -1.44 -14.78
C LEU A 185 12.99 -0.82 -14.45
N ALA A 186 14.09 -1.40 -14.93
CA ALA A 186 15.44 -0.86 -14.74
C ALA A 186 15.58 0.54 -15.36
N GLU A 187 15.07 0.78 -16.57
CA GLU A 187 15.05 2.09 -17.22
C GLU A 187 14.27 3.11 -16.39
N THR A 188 13.09 2.75 -15.88
CA THR A 188 12.22 3.64 -15.08
C THR A 188 12.86 4.05 -13.75
N VAL A 189 13.74 3.21 -13.21
CA VAL A 189 14.42 3.46 -11.92
C VAL A 189 15.67 4.31 -12.10
N SER A 190 16.27 4.30 -13.29
CA SER A 190 17.50 5.05 -13.61
C SER A 190 17.23 6.50 -14.06
N ALA A 191 15.98 6.88 -14.25
CA ALA A 191 15.54 8.22 -14.65
C ALA A 191 15.13 9.06 -13.45
#